data_f29e1e4893310ce5f748f64fc29703ce
#
_entry.id   f29e1e4893310ce5f748f64fc29703ce
#
_cell.length_a   1.000
_cell.length_b   1.000
_cell.length_c   1.000
_cell.angle_alpha   90.00
_cell.angle_beta   90.00
_cell.angle_gamma   90.00
#
_symmetry.space_group_name_H-M   'P 1'
#
loop_
_entity.id
_entity.type
_entity.pdbx_description
1 polymer ?
#
loop_
_entity_poly.entity_id
_entity_poly.type
_entity_poly.pdbx_seq_one_letter_code
_entity_poly.pdbx_strand_id
1 'polypeptide(L)'
;VLESGIPFFAPFTGGQLSRVPGARNIFNIRASYAEEAEKAVQHLATIGIRRISVVYQNNTFGKEVFAGAQLAMENAKLPSAITATVENDASDAGSAARKLADSNPEAVLIGLAGKPALEFVKAFRALRQGVSLYALSVLGTSANVKALGANATGMAISQVVPLPSNVVMPVVREFQAAWKASGATADPSHLALEGYINARVFAEALQRAGRNPTRAAFIDATWNLKKWDLGGFEISASAPERNASRFVELTLVGRDGRFIR
;
A
#
# COMPACT_ATOMS: atom_id res chain seq x y z
N VAL A 1 -20.90 -9.04 6.10
CA VAL A 1 -20.61 -8.93 4.65
C VAL A 1 -20.73 -10.28 3.96
N LEU A 2 -20.08 -11.34 4.46
CA LEU A 2 -20.09 -12.66 3.81
C LEU A 2 -21.50 -13.24 3.66
N GLU A 3 -22.30 -13.20 4.72
CA GLU A 3 -23.64 -13.76 4.77
C GLU A 3 -24.72 -12.88 4.09
N SER A 4 -24.44 -11.59 3.96
CA SER A 4 -25.44 -10.62 3.47
C SER A 4 -25.64 -10.62 1.95
N GLY A 5 -24.71 -11.21 1.17
CA GLY A 5 -24.68 -11.12 -0.28
C GLY A 5 -24.50 -9.69 -0.83
N ILE A 6 -24.24 -8.72 0.05
CA ILE A 6 -23.99 -7.34 -0.36
C ILE A 6 -22.59 -7.24 -0.94
N PRO A 7 -22.40 -6.65 -2.15
CA PRO A 7 -21.07 -6.43 -2.69
C PRO A 7 -20.24 -5.52 -1.78
N PHE A 8 -19.07 -6.00 -1.37
CA PHE A 8 -18.05 -5.23 -0.66
C PHE A 8 -16.91 -4.94 -1.63
N PHE A 9 -16.97 -3.75 -2.20
CA PHE A 9 -16.17 -3.39 -3.35
C PHE A 9 -14.99 -2.49 -2.97
N ALA A 10 -13.79 -2.84 -3.42
CA ALA A 10 -12.56 -2.07 -3.28
C ALA A 10 -12.29 -1.57 -1.84
N PRO A 11 -12.28 -2.44 -0.83
CA PRO A 11 -11.94 -2.01 0.53
C PRO A 11 -10.55 -1.39 0.56
N PHE A 12 -10.40 -0.30 1.32
CA PHE A 12 -9.12 0.38 1.52
C PHE A 12 -8.24 -0.41 2.50
N THR A 13 -7.88 -1.62 2.11
CA THR A 13 -7.00 -2.51 2.89
C THR A 13 -6.24 -3.49 1.99
N GLY A 14 -4.96 -3.71 2.29
CA GLY A 14 -4.16 -4.80 1.73
C GLY A 14 -4.25 -6.10 2.55
N GLY A 15 -5.05 -6.11 3.62
CA GLY A 15 -5.13 -7.21 4.59
C GLY A 15 -5.86 -8.47 4.08
N GLN A 16 -5.51 -9.61 4.66
CA GLN A 16 -6.07 -10.93 4.28
C GLN A 16 -7.54 -11.09 4.69
N LEU A 17 -8.03 -10.31 5.66
CA LEU A 17 -9.44 -10.36 6.09
C LEU A 17 -10.44 -10.09 4.96
N SER A 18 -10.06 -9.35 3.93
CA SER A 18 -10.88 -9.10 2.74
C SER A 18 -10.59 -10.06 1.57
N ARG A 19 -9.64 -10.98 1.72
CA ARG A 19 -9.19 -11.93 0.68
C ARG A 19 -9.58 -13.35 1.05
N VAL A 20 -10.88 -13.56 1.24
CA VAL A 20 -11.45 -14.81 1.73
C VAL A 20 -11.75 -15.73 0.56
N PRO A 21 -11.20 -16.97 0.51
CA PRO A 21 -11.53 -17.96 -0.52
C PRO A 21 -13.05 -18.16 -0.63
N GLY A 22 -13.57 -18.15 -1.86
CA GLY A 22 -15.00 -18.34 -2.13
C GLY A 22 -15.90 -17.14 -1.88
N ALA A 23 -15.43 -16.06 -1.26
CA ALA A 23 -16.22 -14.86 -0.95
C ALA A 23 -16.43 -13.97 -2.18
N ARG A 24 -17.21 -14.41 -3.15
CA ARG A 24 -17.43 -13.69 -4.41
C ARG A 24 -18.04 -12.30 -4.28
N ASN A 25 -18.69 -11.99 -3.16
CA ASN A 25 -19.23 -10.66 -2.87
C ASN A 25 -18.17 -9.68 -2.32
N ILE A 26 -16.91 -10.10 -2.12
CA ILE A 26 -15.79 -9.21 -1.77
C ILE A 26 -14.86 -9.09 -2.98
N PHE A 27 -14.63 -7.86 -3.43
CA PHE A 27 -13.77 -7.60 -4.58
C PHE A 27 -12.63 -6.64 -4.20
N ASN A 28 -11.41 -7.15 -4.18
CA ASN A 28 -10.22 -6.38 -3.86
C ASN A 28 -9.55 -5.88 -5.14
N ILE A 29 -9.25 -4.58 -5.22
CA ILE A 29 -8.52 -3.99 -6.35
C ILE A 29 -7.04 -3.88 -6.02
N ARG A 30 -6.70 -3.16 -4.97
CA ARG A 30 -5.31 -2.86 -4.59
C ARG A 30 -4.50 -4.10 -4.23
N ALA A 31 -3.17 -4.03 -4.45
CA ALA A 31 -2.23 -5.05 -3.99
C ALA A 31 -2.33 -5.30 -2.47
N SER A 32 -1.98 -6.50 -2.06
CA SER A 32 -1.92 -6.88 -0.65
C SER A 32 -0.70 -6.31 0.05
N TYR A 33 -0.76 -6.23 1.39
CA TYR A 33 0.39 -5.82 2.19
C TYR A 33 1.60 -6.75 2.02
N ALA A 34 1.37 -8.03 1.75
CA ALA A 34 2.44 -8.98 1.45
C ALA A 34 3.14 -8.63 0.14
N GLU A 35 2.39 -8.27 -0.93
CA GLU A 35 2.98 -7.84 -2.21
C GLU A 35 3.72 -6.51 -2.10
N GLU A 36 3.24 -5.59 -1.26
CA GLU A 36 3.96 -4.34 -0.97
C GLU A 36 5.28 -4.61 -0.23
N ALA A 37 5.26 -5.48 0.79
CA ALA A 37 6.46 -5.88 1.54
C ALA A 37 7.44 -6.64 0.64
N GLU A 38 6.94 -7.56 -0.19
CA GLU A 38 7.75 -8.28 -1.19
C GLU A 38 8.48 -7.31 -2.13
N LYS A 39 7.77 -6.31 -2.66
CA LYS A 39 8.35 -5.30 -3.54
C LYS A 39 9.48 -4.52 -2.86
N ALA A 40 9.29 -4.14 -1.60
CA ALA A 40 10.31 -3.44 -0.82
C ALA A 40 11.55 -4.31 -0.59
N VAL A 41 11.36 -5.57 -0.19
CA VAL A 41 12.46 -6.52 0.05
C VAL A 41 13.22 -6.83 -1.25
N GLN A 42 12.50 -7.07 -2.36
CA GLN A 42 13.12 -7.32 -3.67
C GLN A 42 13.98 -6.13 -4.13
N HIS A 43 13.48 -4.91 -3.94
CA HIS A 43 14.25 -3.72 -4.27
C HIS A 43 15.50 -3.61 -3.41
N LEU A 44 15.38 -3.78 -2.09
CA LEU A 44 16.52 -3.77 -1.16
C LEU A 44 17.57 -4.82 -1.55
N ALA A 45 17.15 -6.03 -1.86
CA ALA A 45 18.05 -7.10 -2.32
C ALA A 45 18.77 -6.73 -3.63
N THR A 46 18.04 -6.11 -4.58
CA THR A 46 18.59 -5.68 -5.88
C THR A 46 19.70 -4.63 -5.74
N ILE A 47 19.55 -3.71 -4.78
CA ILE A 47 20.57 -2.68 -4.51
C ILE A 47 21.65 -3.13 -3.53
N GLY A 48 21.69 -4.43 -3.18
CA GLY A 48 22.74 -5.04 -2.37
C GLY A 48 22.57 -4.91 -0.85
N ILE A 49 21.43 -4.40 -0.38
CA ILE A 49 21.09 -4.33 1.06
C ILE A 49 20.77 -5.72 1.59
N ARG A 50 21.44 -6.13 2.64
CA ARG A 50 21.29 -7.47 3.22
C ARG A 50 20.81 -7.49 4.67
N ARG A 51 21.14 -6.47 5.48
CA ARG A 51 20.72 -6.37 6.89
C ARG A 51 19.44 -5.51 6.98
N ILE A 52 18.30 -6.18 6.79
CA ILE A 52 16.98 -5.58 6.86
C ILE A 52 16.39 -5.88 8.23
N SER A 53 15.99 -4.86 8.97
CA SER A 53 15.17 -5.01 10.17
C SER A 53 13.70 -4.71 9.84
N VAL A 54 12.78 -5.30 10.59
CA VAL A 54 11.35 -5.09 10.41
C VAL A 54 10.73 -4.61 11.71
N VAL A 55 10.05 -3.45 11.67
CA VAL A 55 9.16 -3.03 12.74
C VAL A 55 7.71 -3.22 12.30
N TYR A 56 6.88 -3.82 13.15
CA TYR A 56 5.49 -4.05 12.80
C TYR A 56 4.54 -3.79 13.98
N GLN A 57 3.32 -3.39 13.66
CA GLN A 57 2.31 -3.10 14.65
C GLN A 57 1.82 -4.38 15.32
N ASN A 58 1.65 -4.36 16.64
CA ASN A 58 1.19 -5.53 17.41
C ASN A 58 -0.32 -5.79 17.22
N ASN A 59 -0.70 -6.04 15.97
CA ASN A 59 -2.06 -6.40 15.57
C ASN A 59 -2.02 -7.26 14.28
N THR A 60 -3.18 -7.65 13.77
CA THR A 60 -3.30 -8.48 12.56
C THR A 60 -2.60 -7.85 11.36
N PHE A 61 -2.78 -6.54 11.12
CA PHE A 61 -2.13 -5.81 10.03
C PHE A 61 -0.61 -5.93 10.09
N GLY A 62 0.01 -5.60 11.22
CA GLY A 62 1.46 -5.65 11.34
C GLY A 62 2.02 -7.05 11.21
N LYS A 63 1.34 -8.06 11.77
CA LYS A 63 1.73 -9.47 11.64
C LYS A 63 1.67 -9.95 10.18
N GLU A 64 0.67 -9.53 9.40
CA GLU A 64 0.59 -9.84 7.97
C GLU A 64 1.74 -9.21 7.18
N VAL A 65 2.07 -7.94 7.47
CA VAL A 65 3.23 -7.28 6.84
C VAL A 65 4.53 -8.02 7.17
N PHE A 66 4.73 -8.38 8.43
CA PHE A 66 5.92 -9.11 8.86
C PHE A 66 6.02 -10.48 8.16
N ALA A 67 4.93 -11.24 8.10
CA ALA A 67 4.91 -12.55 7.43
C ALA A 67 5.24 -12.41 5.93
N GLY A 68 4.70 -11.41 5.25
CA GLY A 68 5.02 -11.11 3.85
C GLY A 68 6.49 -10.73 3.66
N ALA A 69 7.03 -9.89 4.53
CA ALA A 69 8.43 -9.50 4.50
C ALA A 69 9.37 -10.70 4.74
N GLN A 70 9.04 -11.55 5.73
CA GLN A 70 9.82 -12.75 6.05
C GLN A 70 9.88 -13.69 4.84
N LEU A 71 8.74 -14.01 4.24
CA LEU A 71 8.68 -14.85 3.05
C LEU A 71 9.49 -14.26 1.88
N ALA A 72 9.40 -12.95 1.68
CA ALA A 72 10.18 -12.28 0.63
C ALA A 72 11.69 -12.33 0.90
N MET A 73 12.12 -12.19 2.15
CA MET A 73 13.52 -12.32 2.54
C MET A 73 14.03 -13.75 2.36
N GLU A 74 13.25 -14.76 2.73
CA GLU A 74 13.56 -16.17 2.49
C GLU A 74 13.75 -16.46 0.99
N ASN A 75 12.81 -16.01 0.15
CA ASN A 75 12.88 -16.15 -1.31
C ASN A 75 14.12 -15.43 -1.90
N ALA A 76 14.50 -14.29 -1.35
CA ALA A 76 15.68 -13.54 -1.76
C ALA A 76 16.99 -14.06 -1.12
N LYS A 77 16.94 -15.13 -0.32
CA LYS A 77 18.08 -15.71 0.42
C LYS A 77 18.80 -14.65 1.29
N LEU A 78 18.04 -13.78 1.92
CA LEU A 78 18.52 -12.80 2.86
C LEU A 78 18.52 -13.37 4.29
N PRO A 79 19.37 -12.87 5.20
CA PRO A 79 19.32 -13.21 6.60
C PRO A 79 17.94 -12.88 7.21
N SER A 80 17.53 -13.62 8.22
CA SER A 80 16.31 -13.34 8.99
C SER A 80 16.37 -11.92 9.60
N ALA A 81 15.22 -11.23 9.57
CA ALA A 81 15.13 -9.88 10.11
C ALA A 81 15.27 -9.85 11.63
N ILE A 82 15.97 -8.84 12.14
CA ILE A 82 15.80 -8.43 13.53
C ILE A 82 14.52 -7.60 13.61
N THR A 83 13.65 -7.93 14.56
CA THR A 83 12.31 -7.36 14.62
C THR A 83 12.04 -6.59 15.91
N ALA A 84 11.13 -5.63 15.82
CA ALA A 84 10.48 -5.00 16.96
C ALA A 84 8.98 -4.84 16.68
N THR A 85 8.17 -4.85 17.71
CA THR A 85 6.74 -4.52 17.64
C THR A 85 6.49 -3.14 18.22
N VAL A 86 5.39 -2.51 17.76
CA VAL A 86 4.88 -1.28 18.36
C VAL A 86 3.38 -1.46 18.66
N GLU A 87 2.97 -1.10 19.87
CA GLU A 87 1.57 -1.17 20.28
C GLU A 87 0.70 -0.13 19.55
N ASN A 88 -0.62 -0.37 19.52
CA ASN A 88 -1.57 0.49 18.78
C ASN A 88 -1.61 1.93 19.30
N ASP A 89 -1.29 2.16 20.56
CA ASP A 89 -1.21 3.49 21.19
C ASP A 89 0.15 4.18 21.01
N ALA A 90 1.14 3.46 20.45
CA ALA A 90 2.52 3.88 20.24
C ALA A 90 3.34 4.06 21.53
N SER A 91 2.90 3.52 22.67
CA SER A 91 3.54 3.73 23.98
C SER A 91 4.99 3.22 24.03
N ASP A 92 5.33 2.22 23.22
CA ASP A 92 6.63 1.57 23.14
C ASP A 92 7.45 1.92 21.88
N ALA A 93 7.00 2.88 21.05
CA ALA A 93 7.66 3.24 19.79
C ALA A 93 9.13 3.66 20.00
N GLY A 94 9.45 4.35 21.08
CA GLY A 94 10.83 4.74 21.41
C GLY A 94 11.73 3.58 21.78
N SER A 95 11.23 2.57 22.50
CA SER A 95 11.98 1.35 22.82
C SER A 95 12.19 0.47 21.61
N ALA A 96 11.17 0.33 20.74
CA ALA A 96 11.28 -0.37 19.47
C ALA A 96 12.32 0.28 18.55
N ALA A 97 12.32 1.62 18.47
CA ALA A 97 13.31 2.38 17.70
C ALA A 97 14.73 2.14 18.20
N ARG A 98 14.94 2.15 19.51
CA ARG A 98 16.25 1.88 20.13
C ARG A 98 16.74 0.46 19.84
N LYS A 99 15.87 -0.55 20.06
CA LYS A 99 16.19 -1.96 19.76
C LYS A 99 16.67 -2.13 18.33
N LEU A 100 15.97 -1.54 17.34
CA LEU A 100 16.39 -1.67 15.95
C LEU A 100 17.62 -0.81 15.62
N ALA A 101 17.79 0.36 16.20
CA ALA A 101 18.99 1.18 16.02
C ALA A 101 20.25 0.46 16.50
N ASP A 102 20.18 -0.27 17.62
CA ASP A 102 21.30 -1.03 18.21
C ASP A 102 21.66 -2.26 17.35
N SER A 103 20.73 -2.80 16.56
CA SER A 103 20.97 -3.91 15.64
C SER A 103 21.79 -3.53 14.40
N ASN A 104 22.13 -2.26 14.22
CA ASN A 104 22.88 -1.71 13.10
C ASN A 104 22.33 -2.13 11.71
N PRO A 105 21.05 -1.87 11.41
CA PRO A 105 20.44 -2.24 10.14
C PRO A 105 20.94 -1.34 9.00
N GLU A 106 20.92 -1.86 7.77
CA GLU A 106 21.11 -1.06 6.55
C GLU A 106 19.77 -0.45 6.09
N ALA A 107 18.68 -1.18 6.35
CA ALA A 107 17.34 -0.70 6.09
C ALA A 107 16.35 -1.18 7.16
N VAL A 108 15.27 -0.43 7.35
CA VAL A 108 14.12 -0.82 8.19
C VAL A 108 12.85 -0.81 7.34
N LEU A 109 12.18 -1.96 7.27
CA LEU A 109 10.82 -2.07 6.73
C LEU A 109 9.81 -1.80 7.83
N ILE A 110 8.89 -0.88 7.57
CA ILE A 110 7.93 -0.33 8.53
C ILE A 110 6.53 -0.85 8.21
N GLY A 111 6.07 -1.84 8.96
CA GLY A 111 4.70 -2.37 8.97
C GLY A 111 3.83 -1.71 10.05
N LEU A 112 3.88 -0.39 10.13
CA LEU A 112 3.13 0.43 11.08
C LEU A 112 2.21 1.40 10.32
N ALA A 113 1.10 1.80 10.94
CA ALA A 113 0.16 2.77 10.41
C ALA A 113 -0.19 3.83 11.47
N GLY A 114 -0.59 5.02 11.03
CA GLY A 114 -1.05 6.11 11.91
C GLY A 114 -0.02 6.53 12.96
N LYS A 115 -0.48 6.78 14.19
CA LYS A 115 0.35 7.26 15.30
C LYS A 115 1.58 6.36 15.58
N PRO A 116 1.47 5.01 15.66
CA PRO A 116 2.62 4.13 15.82
C PRO A 116 3.74 4.36 14.80
N ALA A 117 3.39 4.53 13.53
CA ALA A 117 4.36 4.81 12.47
C ALA A 117 5.04 6.18 12.65
N LEU A 118 4.26 7.22 12.94
CA LEU A 118 4.79 8.58 13.11
C LEU A 118 5.77 8.66 14.28
N GLU A 119 5.41 8.09 15.44
CA GLU A 119 6.25 8.11 16.62
C GLU A 119 7.50 7.25 16.46
N PHE A 120 7.39 6.06 15.86
CA PHE A 120 8.54 5.23 15.56
C PHE A 120 9.53 5.93 14.62
N VAL A 121 9.06 6.49 13.50
CA VAL A 121 9.94 7.15 12.51
C VAL A 121 10.68 8.32 13.13
N LYS A 122 10.01 9.17 13.91
CA LYS A 122 10.64 10.29 14.63
C LYS A 122 11.71 9.79 15.60
N ALA A 123 11.38 8.80 16.43
CA ALA A 123 12.29 8.23 17.40
C ALA A 123 13.51 7.56 16.71
N PHE A 124 13.28 6.80 15.62
CA PHE A 124 14.35 6.13 14.92
C PHE A 124 15.29 7.11 14.19
N ARG A 125 14.75 8.15 13.54
CA ARG A 125 15.54 9.20 12.87
C ARG A 125 16.41 10.00 13.85
N ALA A 126 15.96 10.21 15.09
CA ALA A 126 16.76 10.84 16.13
C ALA A 126 18.00 9.99 16.51
N LEU A 127 17.93 8.68 16.35
CA LEU A 127 19.03 7.75 16.66
C LEU A 127 19.91 7.44 15.43
N ARG A 128 19.30 7.28 14.25
CA ARG A 128 19.93 6.81 13.02
C ARG A 128 19.38 7.53 11.78
N GLN A 129 20.07 8.58 11.34
CA GLN A 129 19.64 9.37 10.17
C GLN A 129 19.93 8.71 8.83
N GLY A 130 21.05 8.00 8.72
CA GLY A 130 21.53 7.44 7.45
C GLY A 130 20.94 6.09 7.04
N VAL A 131 20.06 5.49 7.86
CA VAL A 131 19.45 4.19 7.57
C VAL A 131 18.26 4.37 6.62
N SER A 132 18.17 3.51 5.60
CA SER A 132 17.07 3.52 4.64
C SER A 132 15.77 3.07 5.31
N LEU A 133 14.71 3.87 5.21
CA LEU A 133 13.38 3.53 5.73
C LEU A 133 12.44 3.21 4.58
N TYR A 134 11.79 2.06 4.65
CA TYR A 134 10.79 1.59 3.70
C TYR A 134 9.46 1.42 4.41
N ALA A 135 8.40 1.98 3.87
CA ALA A 135 7.06 1.89 4.45
C ALA A 135 6.04 1.47 3.40
N LEU A 136 4.89 0.96 3.87
CA LEU A 136 3.78 0.59 3.01
C LEU A 136 2.90 1.82 2.68
N SER A 137 2.08 1.67 1.64
CA SER A 137 1.19 2.71 1.09
C SER A 137 0.28 3.35 2.13
N VAL A 138 -0.09 2.64 3.19
CA VAL A 138 -0.91 3.16 4.30
C VAL A 138 -0.23 4.31 5.07
N LEU A 139 1.09 4.42 5.02
CA LEU A 139 1.83 5.58 5.55
C LEU A 139 1.96 6.69 4.51
N GLY A 140 1.80 6.41 3.23
CA GLY A 140 2.05 7.30 2.10
C GLY A 140 0.97 8.37 1.87
N THR A 141 0.25 8.80 2.89
CA THR A 141 -0.69 9.93 2.76
C THR A 141 0.02 11.26 2.93
N SER A 142 -0.45 12.30 2.23
CA SER A 142 0.08 13.66 2.39
C SER A 142 0.04 14.16 3.84
N ALA A 143 -0.98 13.75 4.60
CA ALA A 143 -1.12 14.08 6.01
C ALA A 143 0.00 13.47 6.86
N ASN A 144 0.31 12.19 6.65
CA ASN A 144 1.38 11.50 7.37
C ASN A 144 2.76 12.09 7.02
N VAL A 145 3.03 12.31 5.72
CA VAL A 145 4.28 12.93 5.26
C VAL A 145 4.45 14.32 5.88
N LYS A 146 3.39 15.14 5.91
CA LYS A 146 3.40 16.45 6.56
C LYS A 146 3.65 16.35 8.07
N ALA A 147 3.04 15.37 8.75
CA ALA A 147 3.22 15.16 10.20
C ALA A 147 4.63 14.68 10.56
N LEU A 148 5.31 13.96 9.66
CA LEU A 148 6.70 13.55 9.81
C LEU A 148 7.68 14.69 9.50
N GLY A 149 7.30 15.63 8.63
CA GLY A 149 8.17 16.73 8.21
C GLY A 149 9.50 16.24 7.65
N ALA A 150 10.61 16.79 8.11
CA ALA A 150 11.95 16.41 7.66
C ALA A 150 12.28 14.91 7.89
N ASN A 151 11.64 14.24 8.86
CA ASN A 151 11.87 12.81 9.13
C ASN A 151 11.35 11.90 8.00
N ALA A 152 10.45 12.39 7.15
CA ALA A 152 9.98 11.66 5.98
C ALA A 152 10.96 11.69 4.80
N THR A 153 11.87 12.66 4.76
CA THR A 153 12.78 12.85 3.63
C THR A 153 13.61 11.59 3.37
N GLY A 154 13.62 11.14 2.11
CA GLY A 154 14.35 9.93 1.69
C GLY A 154 13.70 8.62 2.12
N MET A 155 12.51 8.63 2.73
CA MET A 155 11.77 7.38 2.93
C MET A 155 11.26 6.85 1.60
N ALA A 156 11.46 5.55 1.38
CA ALA A 156 10.81 4.83 0.29
C ALA A 156 9.43 4.35 0.76
N ILE A 157 8.40 4.63 -0.02
CA ILE A 157 7.03 4.22 0.31
C ILE A 157 6.46 3.47 -0.90
N SER A 158 5.96 2.24 -0.65
CA SER A 158 5.25 1.51 -1.68
C SER A 158 3.92 2.19 -1.99
N GLN A 159 3.54 2.15 -3.27
CA GLN A 159 2.29 2.69 -3.77
C GLN A 159 1.57 1.63 -4.59
N VAL A 160 0.27 1.52 -4.41
CA VAL A 160 -0.57 0.53 -5.09
C VAL A 160 -1.28 1.09 -6.32
N VAL A 161 -0.99 2.33 -6.65
CA VAL A 161 -1.40 3.05 -7.85
C VAL A 161 -0.23 3.89 -8.36
N PRO A 162 -0.21 4.29 -9.63
CA PRO A 162 0.86 5.11 -10.20
C PRO A 162 1.03 6.44 -9.49
N LEU A 163 2.23 7.03 -9.63
CA LEU A 163 2.49 8.38 -9.17
C LEU A 163 1.50 9.36 -9.82
N PRO A 164 0.72 10.15 -9.04
CA PRO A 164 -0.33 11.04 -9.57
C PRO A 164 0.17 12.14 -10.51
N SER A 165 1.47 12.40 -10.54
CA SER A 165 2.12 13.33 -11.49
C SER A 165 2.66 12.65 -12.75
N ASN A 166 2.56 11.31 -12.87
CA ASN A 166 3.05 10.56 -14.03
C ASN A 166 2.07 10.67 -15.22
N VAL A 167 2.08 11.79 -15.91
CA VAL A 167 1.21 12.05 -17.07
C VAL A 167 1.49 11.18 -18.30
N VAL A 168 2.51 10.34 -18.28
CA VAL A 168 2.76 9.36 -19.35
C VAL A 168 1.66 8.30 -19.37
N MET A 169 1.14 7.92 -18.21
CA MET A 169 0.05 6.94 -18.12
C MET A 169 -1.31 7.58 -18.42
N PRO A 170 -2.10 7.03 -19.38
CA PRO A 170 -3.41 7.57 -19.72
C PRO A 170 -4.36 7.67 -18.53
N VAL A 171 -4.43 6.66 -17.66
CA VAL A 171 -5.25 6.68 -16.43
C VAL A 171 -4.94 7.89 -15.54
N VAL A 172 -3.66 8.26 -15.42
CA VAL A 172 -3.25 9.44 -14.64
C VAL A 172 -3.66 10.74 -15.31
N ARG A 173 -3.52 10.84 -16.63
CA ARG A 173 -4.01 12.03 -17.38
C ARG A 173 -5.50 12.23 -17.23
N GLU A 174 -6.28 11.15 -17.35
CA GLU A 174 -7.73 11.18 -17.18
C GLU A 174 -8.10 11.58 -15.74
N PHE A 175 -7.42 11.03 -14.75
CA PHE A 175 -7.59 11.41 -13.35
C PHE A 175 -7.31 12.89 -13.13
N GLN A 176 -6.19 13.41 -13.65
CA GLN A 176 -5.85 14.83 -13.48
C GLN A 176 -6.86 15.76 -14.15
N ALA A 177 -7.37 15.37 -15.32
CA ALA A 177 -8.44 16.13 -15.98
C ALA A 177 -9.73 16.15 -15.15
N ALA A 178 -10.14 15.00 -14.61
CA ALA A 178 -11.30 14.89 -13.72
C ALA A 178 -11.10 15.65 -12.41
N TRP A 179 -9.90 15.58 -11.82
CA TRP A 179 -9.53 16.32 -10.61
C TRP A 179 -9.66 17.82 -10.80
N LYS A 180 -9.10 18.33 -11.91
CA LYS A 180 -9.23 19.74 -12.27
C LYS A 180 -10.70 20.14 -12.50
N ALA A 181 -11.46 19.33 -13.21
CA ALA A 181 -12.87 19.60 -13.50
C ALA A 181 -13.75 19.60 -12.24
N SER A 182 -13.36 18.86 -11.18
CA SER A 182 -14.07 18.86 -9.91
C SER A 182 -13.93 20.14 -9.08
N GLY A 183 -13.03 21.06 -9.47
CA GLY A 183 -12.73 22.27 -8.71
C GLY A 183 -11.89 22.02 -7.45
N ALA A 184 -11.30 20.84 -7.28
CA ALA A 184 -10.45 20.53 -6.14
C ALA A 184 -9.22 21.45 -6.09
N THR A 185 -8.93 22.02 -4.92
CA THR A 185 -7.83 22.95 -4.70
C THR A 185 -6.56 22.26 -4.14
N ALA A 186 -6.71 21.05 -3.60
CA ALA A 186 -5.58 20.27 -3.11
C ALA A 186 -4.80 19.61 -4.27
N ASP A 187 -3.51 19.35 -4.04
CA ASP A 187 -2.72 18.57 -4.99
C ASP A 187 -3.26 17.13 -5.13
N PRO A 188 -3.25 16.55 -6.36
CA PRO A 188 -3.59 15.16 -6.57
C PRO A 188 -2.72 14.22 -5.74
N SER A 189 -3.32 13.26 -5.04
CA SER A 189 -2.63 12.29 -4.19
C SER A 189 -2.82 10.86 -4.69
N HIS A 190 -1.97 9.93 -4.24
CA HIS A 190 -2.14 8.50 -4.51
C HIS A 190 -3.51 8.01 -4.00
N LEU A 191 -3.94 8.46 -2.82
CA LEU A 191 -5.25 8.09 -2.26
C LEU A 191 -6.41 8.55 -3.17
N ALA A 192 -6.32 9.78 -3.71
CA ALA A 192 -7.33 10.30 -4.63
C ALA A 192 -7.33 9.53 -5.96
N LEU A 193 -6.15 9.20 -6.50
CA LEU A 193 -6.04 8.38 -7.71
C LEU A 193 -6.56 6.95 -7.47
N GLU A 194 -6.29 6.35 -6.32
CA GLU A 194 -6.85 5.05 -5.95
C GLU A 194 -8.38 5.10 -5.91
N GLY A 195 -8.95 6.14 -5.29
CA GLY A 195 -10.40 6.36 -5.30
C GLY A 195 -10.97 6.52 -6.71
N TYR A 196 -10.29 7.25 -7.58
CA TYR A 196 -10.67 7.42 -8.97
C TYR A 196 -10.66 6.09 -9.74
N ILE A 197 -9.58 5.31 -9.61
CA ILE A 197 -9.46 3.98 -10.24
C ILE A 197 -10.58 3.06 -9.73
N ASN A 198 -10.83 3.02 -8.43
CA ASN A 198 -11.89 2.22 -7.83
C ASN A 198 -13.27 2.62 -8.39
N ALA A 199 -13.53 3.92 -8.54
CA ALA A 199 -14.77 4.42 -9.13
C ALA A 199 -14.93 4.04 -10.61
N ARG A 200 -13.82 4.09 -11.40
CA ARG A 200 -13.82 3.67 -12.80
C ARG A 200 -14.10 2.17 -12.93
N VAL A 201 -13.49 1.33 -12.08
CA VAL A 201 -13.73 -0.12 -12.07
C VAL A 201 -15.16 -0.42 -11.66
N PHE A 202 -15.70 0.30 -10.67
CA PHE A 202 -17.11 0.16 -10.26
C PHE A 202 -18.08 0.52 -11.39
N ALA A 203 -17.85 1.66 -12.05
CA ALA A 203 -18.70 2.12 -13.15
C ALA A 203 -18.69 1.13 -14.33
N GLU A 204 -17.51 0.60 -14.69
CA GLU A 204 -17.38 -0.40 -15.73
C GLU A 204 -18.14 -1.70 -15.38
N ALA A 205 -17.98 -2.19 -14.15
CA ALA A 205 -18.71 -3.37 -13.67
C ALA A 205 -20.23 -3.14 -13.71
N LEU A 206 -20.68 -1.95 -13.30
CA LEU A 206 -22.09 -1.57 -13.31
C LEU A 206 -22.64 -1.49 -14.73
N GLN A 207 -21.90 -0.92 -15.67
CA GLN A 207 -22.26 -0.85 -17.08
C GLN A 207 -22.41 -2.24 -17.69
N ARG A 208 -21.48 -3.15 -17.39
CA ARG A 208 -21.54 -4.55 -17.85
C ARG A 208 -22.68 -5.36 -17.21
N ALA A 209 -23.11 -4.99 -16.02
CA ALA A 209 -24.26 -5.60 -15.35
C ALA A 209 -25.62 -5.24 -16.01
N GLY A 210 -25.64 -4.25 -16.92
CA GLY A 210 -26.78 -3.88 -17.74
C GLY A 210 -27.69 -2.81 -17.14
N ARG A 211 -28.82 -2.53 -17.80
CA ARG A 211 -29.71 -1.42 -17.45
C ARG A 211 -30.41 -1.54 -16.09
N ASN A 212 -30.69 -2.78 -15.64
CA ASN A 212 -31.36 -3.06 -14.38
C ASN A 212 -30.44 -3.97 -13.53
N PRO A 213 -29.32 -3.45 -12.99
CA PRO A 213 -28.34 -4.27 -12.31
C PRO A 213 -28.90 -4.82 -11.01
N THR A 214 -28.85 -6.13 -10.85
CA THR A 214 -29.02 -6.79 -9.55
C THR A 214 -27.65 -6.94 -8.87
N ARG A 215 -27.64 -7.23 -7.56
CA ARG A 215 -26.39 -7.54 -6.83
C ARG A 215 -25.63 -8.69 -7.49
N ALA A 216 -26.33 -9.76 -7.89
CA ALA A 216 -25.73 -10.91 -8.56
C ALA A 216 -25.11 -10.51 -9.91
N ALA A 217 -25.85 -9.78 -10.75
CA ALA A 217 -25.35 -9.31 -12.05
C ALA A 217 -24.12 -8.40 -11.88
N PHE A 218 -24.10 -7.53 -10.88
CA PHE A 218 -22.92 -6.70 -10.58
C PHE A 218 -21.72 -7.55 -10.14
N ILE A 219 -21.93 -8.52 -9.24
CA ILE A 219 -20.86 -9.43 -8.80
C ILE A 219 -20.29 -10.20 -10.00
N ASP A 220 -21.15 -10.78 -10.84
CA ASP A 220 -20.73 -11.53 -12.02
C ASP A 220 -19.99 -10.64 -13.03
N ALA A 221 -20.49 -9.43 -13.30
CA ALA A 221 -19.84 -8.47 -14.17
C ALA A 221 -18.45 -8.09 -13.64
N THR A 222 -18.33 -7.88 -12.33
CA THR A 222 -17.04 -7.56 -11.68
C THR A 222 -16.04 -8.71 -11.85
N TRP A 223 -16.44 -9.96 -11.63
CA TRP A 223 -15.57 -11.13 -11.80
C TRP A 223 -15.24 -11.45 -13.26
N ASN A 224 -15.97 -10.86 -14.21
CA ASN A 224 -15.70 -10.94 -15.65
C ASN A 224 -14.75 -9.84 -16.17
N LEU A 225 -14.24 -8.96 -15.31
CA LEU A 225 -13.17 -8.03 -15.65
C LEU A 225 -11.84 -8.80 -15.78
N LYS A 226 -11.50 -9.21 -16.98
CA LYS A 226 -10.28 -9.98 -17.29
C LYS A 226 -9.35 -9.14 -18.17
N LYS A 227 -8.09 -8.95 -17.74
CA LYS A 227 -7.06 -8.22 -18.48
C LYS A 227 -7.56 -6.89 -19.05
N TRP A 228 -8.37 -6.18 -18.28
CA TRP A 228 -8.87 -4.88 -18.69
C TRP A 228 -7.83 -3.81 -18.38
N ASP A 229 -7.30 -3.19 -19.45
CA ASP A 229 -6.36 -2.08 -19.32
C ASP A 229 -7.12 -0.76 -19.10
N LEU A 230 -6.96 -0.18 -17.92
CA LEU A 230 -7.48 1.13 -17.56
C LEU A 230 -6.46 2.23 -17.88
N GLY A 231 -5.89 2.20 -19.08
CA GLY A 231 -4.92 3.21 -19.51
C GLY A 231 -3.55 3.05 -18.85
N GLY A 232 -2.98 1.86 -18.96
CA GLY A 232 -1.70 1.46 -18.39
C GLY A 232 -1.79 0.91 -16.96
N PHE A 233 -3.00 0.79 -16.41
CA PHE A 233 -3.26 0.13 -15.13
C PHE A 233 -4.19 -1.07 -15.35
N GLU A 234 -3.63 -2.27 -15.30
CA GLU A 234 -4.37 -3.50 -15.58
C GLU A 234 -5.26 -3.90 -14.40
N ILE A 235 -6.51 -4.23 -14.71
CA ILE A 235 -7.47 -4.88 -13.82
C ILE A 235 -7.74 -6.28 -14.35
N SER A 236 -7.49 -7.29 -13.53
CA SER A 236 -7.71 -8.69 -13.88
C SER A 236 -8.26 -9.49 -12.71
N ALA A 237 -9.59 -9.56 -12.64
CA ALA A 237 -10.27 -10.39 -11.65
C ALA A 237 -9.93 -11.87 -11.86
N SER A 238 -9.56 -12.60 -10.83
CA SER A 238 -9.20 -14.02 -10.91
C SER A 238 -9.90 -14.88 -9.86
N ALA A 239 -9.74 -14.59 -8.59
CA ALA A 239 -10.32 -15.31 -7.47
C ALA A 239 -10.53 -14.38 -6.27
N PRO A 240 -11.51 -14.66 -5.37
CA PRO A 240 -11.81 -13.80 -4.22
C PRO A 240 -10.65 -13.57 -3.26
N GLU A 241 -9.76 -14.54 -3.12
CA GLU A 241 -8.55 -14.44 -2.30
C GLU A 241 -7.42 -13.62 -2.97
N ARG A 242 -7.64 -13.13 -4.18
CA ARG A 242 -6.67 -12.34 -4.94
C ARG A 242 -7.17 -10.94 -5.22
N ASN A 243 -6.26 -10.02 -5.42
CA ASN A 243 -6.58 -8.66 -5.87
C ASN A 243 -6.62 -8.58 -7.39
N ALA A 244 -7.42 -7.63 -7.90
CA ALA A 244 -7.57 -7.41 -9.33
C ALA A 244 -6.38 -6.64 -9.94
N SER A 245 -5.61 -5.91 -9.13
CA SER A 245 -4.35 -5.30 -9.55
C SER A 245 -3.19 -5.81 -8.68
N ARG A 246 -2.05 -6.05 -9.32
CA ARG A 246 -0.78 -6.37 -8.67
C ARG A 246 0.21 -5.23 -8.76
N PHE A 247 -0.28 -4.04 -9.11
CA PHE A 247 0.56 -2.87 -9.25
C PHE A 247 1.14 -2.47 -7.89
N VAL A 248 2.45 -2.48 -7.80
CA VAL A 248 3.23 -1.91 -6.69
C VAL A 248 4.44 -1.22 -7.26
N GLU A 249 4.58 0.08 -6.98
CA GLU A 249 5.81 0.83 -7.24
C GLU A 249 6.38 1.40 -5.94
N LEU A 250 7.65 1.77 -5.95
CA LEU A 250 8.29 2.48 -4.85
C LEU A 250 8.46 3.94 -5.24
N THR A 251 8.08 4.82 -4.34
CA THR A 251 8.31 6.27 -4.44
C THR A 251 9.18 6.74 -3.29
N LEU A 252 9.96 7.78 -3.49
CA LEU A 252 10.74 8.44 -2.45
C LEU A 252 10.03 9.73 -2.01
N VAL A 253 10.13 10.04 -0.74
CA VAL A 253 9.70 11.35 -0.22
C VAL A 253 10.83 12.35 -0.41
N GLY A 254 10.61 13.36 -1.24
CA GLY A 254 11.52 14.48 -1.48
C GLY A 254 11.65 15.41 -0.27
N ARG A 255 12.60 16.34 -0.32
CA ARG A 255 12.83 17.34 0.75
C ARG A 255 11.64 18.29 0.92
N ASP A 256 10.88 18.50 -0.13
CA ASP A 256 9.66 19.30 -0.16
C ASP A 256 8.39 18.53 0.26
N GLY A 257 8.55 17.26 0.67
CA GLY A 257 7.45 16.36 1.04
C GLY A 257 6.67 15.80 -0.14
N ARG A 258 7.09 16.03 -1.38
CA ARG A 258 6.49 15.45 -2.57
C ARG A 258 7.05 14.06 -2.84
N PHE A 259 6.21 13.22 -3.44
CA PHE A 259 6.65 11.91 -3.91
C PHE A 259 7.35 12.05 -5.27
N ILE A 260 8.51 11.40 -5.38
CA ILE A 260 9.30 11.30 -6.60
C ILE A 260 9.58 9.82 -6.91
N ARG A 261 9.92 9.54 -8.15
CA ARG A 261 10.28 8.19 -8.62
C ARG A 261 11.76 8.13 -8.95
#